data_764b06d3fa36e1b9e60afe6c2d044a56
#
_entry.id   764b06d3fa36e1b9e60afe6c2d044a56
#
_cell.length_a   1.000
_cell.length_b   1.000
_cell.length_c   1.000
_cell.angle_alpha   90.00
_cell.angle_beta   90.00
_cell.angle_gamma   90.00
#
_symmetry.space_group_name_H-M   'P 1'
#
loop_
_entity.id
_entity.type
_entity.pdbx_description
1 polymer ?
#
loop_
_entity_poly.entity_id
_entity_poly.type
_entity_poly.pdbx_seq_one_letter_code
_entity_poly.pdbx_strand_id
1 'polypeptide(L)'
;MFNLLIYYIKKFLPRKDRISSNFQYRHYLFNELIENIETNNFENFRILEIGPRDGEDSQRLASLNPKDFFIIDLPNRTKNNLDWINNLNITPDYLEGNLMYFSDEDLSKIGKFDLIWFTGVLYHNPEQLRFIKKLYNLLNDKGYLVLESSTVRSLSLRNKNVVQIHYPNTFRDTDTITHLPSKKAIKSWLSMSGFFQIIDSKCFNFENYNIKNTRYACIAIKTKDSKPKKYYSKVVNNSNYEIGDSN
;
A
#
# COMPACT_ATOMS: atom_id res chain seq x y z
N MET A 1 20.15 -28.66 -3.74
CA MET A 1 20.94 -28.94 -2.52
C MET A 1 21.20 -27.66 -1.70
N PHE A 2 21.59 -26.57 -2.28
CA PHE A 2 21.88 -25.29 -1.57
C PHE A 2 20.68 -24.71 -0.79
N ASN A 3 19.46 -24.81 -1.31
CA ASN A 3 18.25 -24.27 -0.64
C ASN A 3 17.83 -25.06 0.60
N LEU A 4 18.16 -26.36 0.69
CA LEU A 4 17.89 -27.20 1.87
C LEU A 4 18.82 -26.81 3.02
N LEU A 5 20.07 -26.52 2.72
CA LEU A 5 21.08 -26.13 3.73
C LEU A 5 20.71 -24.78 4.37
N ILE A 6 20.27 -23.81 3.57
CA ILE A 6 19.79 -22.50 4.06
C ILE A 6 18.52 -22.66 4.91
N TYR A 7 17.62 -23.57 4.57
CA TYR A 7 16.43 -23.90 5.36
C TYR A 7 16.80 -24.46 6.74
N TYR A 8 17.75 -25.38 6.80
CA TYR A 8 18.20 -25.97 8.07
C TYR A 8 18.98 -24.98 8.92
N ILE A 9 19.86 -24.16 8.36
CA ILE A 9 20.59 -23.12 9.11
C ILE A 9 19.62 -22.10 9.73
N LYS A 10 18.54 -21.73 9.04
CA LYS A 10 17.52 -20.82 9.58
C LYS A 10 16.67 -21.41 10.69
N LYS A 11 16.61 -22.74 10.81
CA LYS A 11 15.85 -23.43 11.86
C LYS A 11 16.57 -23.39 13.21
N PHE A 12 17.88 -23.23 13.22
CA PHE A 12 18.72 -23.21 14.42
C PHE A 12 19.10 -21.81 14.92
N LEU A 13 18.75 -20.76 14.18
CA LEU A 13 18.95 -19.39 14.69
C LEU A 13 17.81 -19.03 15.66
N PRO A 14 18.13 -18.49 16.85
CA PRO A 14 17.12 -18.13 17.83
C PRO A 14 16.12 -17.14 17.24
N ARG A 15 14.83 -17.41 17.50
CA ARG A 15 13.67 -16.61 17.02
C ARG A 15 13.55 -15.22 17.66
N LYS A 16 14.60 -14.74 18.34
CA LYS A 16 14.62 -13.38 18.89
C LYS A 16 14.60 -12.37 17.73
N ASP A 17 13.69 -11.44 17.75
CA ASP A 17 13.59 -10.21 16.93
C ASP A 17 12.79 -10.23 15.64
N ARG A 18 11.91 -11.22 15.41
CA ARG A 18 11.08 -11.21 14.18
C ARG A 18 9.87 -10.28 14.23
N ILE A 19 9.42 -9.85 15.40
CA ILE A 19 8.20 -9.04 15.54
C ILE A 19 8.52 -7.54 15.55
N SER A 20 9.58 -7.12 16.20
CA SER A 20 9.98 -5.71 16.28
C SER A 20 10.51 -5.14 14.97
N SER A 21 11.09 -5.98 14.11
CA SER A 21 11.74 -5.52 12.87
C SER A 21 10.77 -4.99 11.80
N ASN A 22 9.53 -5.50 11.72
CA ASN A 22 8.60 -5.11 10.66
C ASN A 22 8.09 -3.66 10.80
N PHE A 23 8.00 -3.12 12.02
CA PHE A 23 7.51 -1.77 12.28
C PHE A 23 8.58 -0.69 12.11
N GLN A 24 9.83 -1.00 12.39
CA GLN A 24 10.95 -0.09 12.15
C GLN A 24 11.09 0.29 10.67
N TYR A 25 10.70 -0.60 9.74
CA TYR A 25 10.80 -0.32 8.29
C TYR A 25 9.80 0.72 7.81
N ARG A 26 8.63 0.82 8.41
CA ARG A 26 7.66 1.86 8.05
C ARG A 26 8.17 3.24 8.45
N HIS A 27 8.92 3.35 9.54
CA HIS A 27 9.61 4.57 9.90
C HIS A 27 10.60 5.02 8.82
N TYR A 28 11.40 4.09 8.30
CA TYR A 28 12.30 4.41 7.19
C TYR A 28 11.54 4.79 5.91
N LEU A 29 10.44 4.12 5.62
CA LEU A 29 9.59 4.44 4.48
C LEU A 29 8.99 5.85 4.62
N PHE A 30 8.61 6.24 5.83
CA PHE A 30 8.15 7.59 6.13
C PHE A 30 9.27 8.63 5.89
N ASN A 31 10.49 8.38 6.37
CA ASN A 31 11.62 9.27 6.12
C ASN A 31 11.93 9.38 4.61
N GLU A 32 11.90 8.26 3.88
CA GLU A 32 12.06 8.27 2.43
C GLU A 32 10.97 9.09 1.72
N LEU A 33 9.73 9.06 2.24
CA LEU A 33 8.66 9.91 1.73
C LEU A 33 9.02 11.38 1.89
N ILE A 34 9.42 11.81 3.11
CA ILE A 34 9.78 13.21 3.39
C ILE A 34 10.94 13.67 2.49
N GLU A 35 11.95 12.82 2.27
CA GLU A 35 13.07 13.13 1.38
C GLU A 35 12.67 13.30 -0.10
N ASN A 36 11.57 12.67 -0.54
CA ASN A 36 11.14 12.67 -1.93
C ASN A 36 9.97 13.62 -2.22
N ILE A 37 9.37 14.23 -1.21
CA ILE A 37 8.36 15.27 -1.39
C ILE A 37 9.08 16.62 -1.61
N GLU A 38 8.64 17.36 -2.63
CA GLU A 38 9.23 18.67 -3.00
C GLU A 38 8.92 19.80 -2.00
N THR A 39 8.24 19.51 -0.89
CA THR A 39 7.86 20.50 0.13
C THR A 39 8.11 19.97 1.53
N ASN A 40 8.49 20.86 2.43
CA ASN A 40 8.57 20.58 3.87
C ASN A 40 7.32 21.09 4.62
N ASN A 41 6.35 21.68 3.92
CA ASN A 41 5.14 22.20 4.51
C ASN A 41 3.92 21.36 4.08
N PHE A 42 3.35 20.63 5.02
CA PHE A 42 2.20 19.74 4.84
C PHE A 42 0.88 20.37 5.30
N GLU A 43 0.88 21.60 5.81
CA GLU A 43 -0.33 22.27 6.34
C GLU A 43 -1.45 22.42 5.31
N ASN A 44 -1.14 22.33 4.02
CA ASN A 44 -2.13 22.34 2.95
C ASN A 44 -2.47 20.95 2.41
N PHE A 45 -1.82 19.89 2.92
CA PHE A 45 -2.04 18.53 2.42
C PHE A 45 -3.32 17.94 3.02
N ARG A 46 -4.02 17.23 2.17
CA ARG A 46 -5.05 16.29 2.55
C ARG A 46 -4.42 14.90 2.51
N ILE A 47 -4.38 14.22 3.65
CA ILE A 47 -3.76 12.91 3.80
C ILE A 47 -4.84 11.86 4.03
N LEU A 48 -4.73 10.72 3.32
CA LEU A 48 -5.53 9.53 3.53
C LEU A 48 -4.65 8.36 3.99
N GLU A 49 -4.97 7.75 5.11
CA GLU A 49 -4.42 6.48 5.54
C GLU A 49 -5.45 5.37 5.38
N ILE A 50 -5.02 4.20 4.89
CA ILE A 50 -5.88 3.03 4.71
C ILE A 50 -5.33 1.87 5.52
N GLY A 51 -6.12 1.36 6.47
CA GLY A 51 -5.76 0.24 7.33
C GLY A 51 -4.68 0.59 8.37
N PRO A 52 -4.92 1.52 9.28
CA PRO A 52 -3.94 2.07 10.24
C PRO A 52 -3.43 1.04 11.26
N ARG A 53 -4.15 -0.05 11.46
CA ARG A 53 -3.83 -1.13 12.40
C ARG A 53 -3.75 -0.67 13.87
N ASP A 54 -2.59 -0.21 14.31
CA ASP A 54 -2.26 0.16 15.69
C ASP A 54 -1.96 1.67 15.86
N GLY A 55 -2.09 2.43 14.78
CA GLY A 55 -1.94 3.88 14.78
C GLY A 55 -0.50 4.41 14.78
N GLU A 56 0.53 3.54 14.71
CA GLU A 56 1.91 4.03 14.65
C GLU A 56 2.18 4.89 13.41
N ASP A 57 1.67 4.46 12.25
CA ASP A 57 1.80 5.26 11.03
C ASP A 57 0.91 6.50 11.09
N SER A 58 -0.28 6.38 11.68
CA SER A 58 -1.19 7.52 11.91
C SER A 58 -0.54 8.62 12.74
N GLN A 59 0.22 8.27 13.80
CA GLN A 59 0.97 9.24 14.62
C GLN A 59 2.02 9.99 13.79
N ARG A 60 2.74 9.29 12.91
CA ARG A 60 3.74 9.91 12.03
C ARG A 60 3.07 10.85 11.01
N LEU A 61 1.96 10.41 10.41
CA LEU A 61 1.22 11.22 9.44
C LEU A 61 0.58 12.45 10.10
N ALA A 62 -0.01 12.28 11.29
CA ALA A 62 -0.55 13.37 12.06
C ALA A 62 0.50 14.41 12.46
N SER A 63 1.75 13.97 12.76
CA SER A 63 2.84 14.88 13.11
C SER A 63 3.26 15.83 11.98
N LEU A 64 2.84 15.58 10.74
CA LEU A 64 3.01 16.50 9.61
C LEU A 64 2.07 17.71 9.68
N ASN A 65 1.12 17.74 10.61
CA ASN A 65 0.08 18.76 10.75
C ASN A 65 -0.65 19.05 9.42
N PRO A 66 -1.22 18.02 8.75
CA PRO A 66 -1.91 18.22 7.50
C PRO A 66 -3.19 19.04 7.69
N LYS A 67 -3.67 19.64 6.60
CA LYS A 67 -4.96 20.34 6.57
C LYS A 67 -6.11 19.43 6.97
N ASP A 68 -6.17 18.26 6.35
CA ASP A 68 -7.18 17.24 6.61
C ASP A 68 -6.50 15.88 6.73
N PHE A 69 -6.90 15.10 7.72
CA PHE A 69 -6.41 13.73 7.91
C PHE A 69 -7.59 12.75 7.92
N PHE A 70 -7.65 11.89 6.91
CA PHE A 70 -8.66 10.87 6.75
C PHE A 70 -8.09 9.49 7.03
N ILE A 71 -8.87 8.65 7.69
CA ILE A 71 -8.54 7.25 7.95
C ILE A 71 -9.70 6.39 7.46
N ILE A 72 -9.39 5.38 6.66
CA ILE A 72 -10.37 4.37 6.25
C ILE A 72 -9.88 3.01 6.74
N ASP A 73 -10.69 2.32 7.53
CA ASP A 73 -10.41 0.96 7.99
C ASP A 73 -11.64 0.07 7.91
N LEU A 74 -11.42 -1.24 7.88
CA LEU A 74 -12.49 -2.22 7.84
C LEU A 74 -13.33 -2.17 9.12
N PRO A 75 -14.66 -2.33 9.03
CA PRO A 75 -15.52 -2.43 10.18
C PRO A 75 -15.08 -3.62 11.07
N ASN A 76 -15.24 -3.48 12.39
CA ASN A 76 -14.86 -4.43 13.43
C ASN A 76 -13.36 -4.59 13.76
N ARG A 77 -12.44 -3.97 13.03
CA ARG A 77 -11.05 -3.90 13.48
C ARG A 77 -10.85 -2.87 14.58
N THR A 78 -11.67 -1.85 14.57
CA THR A 78 -11.69 -0.73 15.50
C THR A 78 -12.28 -1.04 16.86
N LYS A 79 -13.10 -2.08 16.99
CA LYS A 79 -13.74 -2.42 18.29
C LYS A 79 -12.73 -2.75 19.39
N ASN A 80 -11.49 -3.03 19.05
CA ASN A 80 -10.51 -3.54 20.01
C ASN A 80 -9.53 -2.50 20.54
N ASN A 81 -9.40 -1.31 19.98
CA ASN A 81 -8.60 -0.23 20.56
C ASN A 81 -8.48 1.01 19.63
N LEU A 82 -9.42 1.94 19.73
CA LEU A 82 -9.30 3.26 19.10
C LEU A 82 -8.64 4.31 20.02
N ASP A 83 -8.16 3.90 21.20
CA ASP A 83 -7.57 4.82 22.17
C ASP A 83 -6.39 5.61 21.56
N TRP A 84 -5.70 5.03 20.58
CA TRP A 84 -4.61 5.70 19.90
C TRP A 84 -5.06 6.93 19.08
N ILE A 85 -6.30 6.97 18.58
CA ILE A 85 -6.84 8.13 17.86
C ILE A 85 -6.90 9.35 18.79
N ASN A 86 -7.27 9.15 20.04
CA ASN A 86 -7.34 10.22 21.04
C ASN A 86 -5.96 10.80 21.39
N ASN A 87 -4.89 10.08 21.07
CA ASN A 87 -3.51 10.50 21.29
C ASN A 87 -2.87 11.21 20.10
N LEU A 88 -3.60 11.35 18.99
CA LEU A 88 -3.12 12.10 17.84
C LEU A 88 -3.21 13.62 18.13
N ASN A 89 -2.25 14.37 17.61
CA ASN A 89 -2.25 15.84 17.70
C ASN A 89 -3.28 16.52 16.77
N ILE A 90 -3.93 15.74 15.92
CA ILE A 90 -5.03 16.17 15.04
C ILE A 90 -6.13 15.10 15.08
N THR A 91 -7.40 15.52 15.09
CA THR A 91 -8.54 14.60 15.03
C THR A 91 -8.76 14.17 13.58
N PRO A 92 -8.61 12.88 13.24
CA PRO A 92 -8.87 12.42 11.88
C PRO A 92 -10.36 12.27 11.59
N ASP A 93 -10.74 12.44 10.33
CA ASP A 93 -12.01 11.95 9.81
C ASP A 93 -11.92 10.42 9.64
N TYR A 94 -12.56 9.68 10.54
CA TYR A 94 -12.49 8.22 10.56
C TYR A 94 -13.73 7.61 9.89
N LEU A 95 -13.51 6.79 8.84
CA LEU A 95 -14.55 6.13 8.08
C LEU A 95 -14.40 4.61 8.15
N GLU A 96 -15.42 3.94 8.67
CA GLU A 96 -15.49 2.48 8.63
C GLU A 96 -16.00 1.99 7.28
N GLY A 97 -15.24 1.12 6.63
CA GLY A 97 -15.65 0.51 5.38
C GLY A 97 -14.49 -0.08 4.59
N ASN A 98 -14.85 -0.91 3.61
CA ASN A 98 -13.89 -1.36 2.62
C ASN A 98 -13.93 -0.37 1.44
N LEU A 99 -12.85 0.38 1.25
CA LEU A 99 -12.73 1.38 0.19
C LEU A 99 -13.08 0.81 -1.20
N MET A 100 -12.89 -0.49 -1.44
CA MET A 100 -13.25 -1.13 -2.71
C MET A 100 -14.73 -1.05 -3.03
N TYR A 101 -15.58 -1.02 -2.00
CA TYR A 101 -17.04 -1.00 -2.15
C TYR A 101 -17.66 0.39 -1.99
N PHE A 102 -16.85 1.41 -1.76
CA PHE A 102 -17.34 2.79 -1.78
C PHE A 102 -17.81 3.13 -3.19
N SER A 103 -19.01 3.70 -3.28
CA SER A 103 -19.57 4.21 -4.52
C SER A 103 -18.81 5.45 -5.00
N ASP A 104 -19.00 5.84 -6.25
CA ASP A 104 -18.42 7.09 -6.76
C ASP A 104 -18.97 8.32 -6.02
N GLU A 105 -20.22 8.24 -5.53
CA GLU A 105 -20.81 9.28 -4.68
C GLU A 105 -20.08 9.38 -3.34
N ASP A 106 -19.78 8.25 -2.68
CA ASP A 106 -19.02 8.24 -1.42
C ASP A 106 -17.61 8.80 -1.63
N LEU A 107 -16.96 8.40 -2.73
CA LEU A 107 -15.63 8.89 -3.08
C LEU A 107 -15.64 10.39 -3.40
N SER A 108 -16.70 10.89 -4.02
CA SER A 108 -16.83 12.32 -4.31
C SER A 108 -16.98 13.15 -3.05
N LYS A 109 -17.67 12.63 -2.02
CA LYS A 109 -17.85 13.30 -0.72
C LYS A 109 -16.54 13.45 0.04
N ILE A 110 -15.68 12.42 0.02
CA ILE A 110 -14.37 12.49 0.68
C ILE A 110 -13.35 13.31 -0.12
N GLY A 111 -13.55 13.43 -1.43
CA GLY A 111 -12.71 14.23 -2.32
C GLY A 111 -11.36 13.58 -2.64
N LYS A 112 -10.39 14.40 -3.05
CA LYS A 112 -9.04 13.94 -3.44
C LYS A 112 -8.00 14.29 -2.39
N PHE A 113 -6.87 13.60 -2.45
CA PHE A 113 -5.79 13.68 -1.48
C PHE A 113 -4.45 14.01 -2.15
N ASP A 114 -3.56 14.64 -1.39
CA ASP A 114 -2.20 14.94 -1.82
C ASP A 114 -1.24 13.82 -1.45
N LEU A 115 -1.59 13.06 -0.40
CA LEU A 115 -0.86 11.89 0.04
C LEU A 115 -1.82 10.76 0.42
N ILE A 116 -1.60 9.58 -0.12
CA ILE A 116 -2.27 8.35 0.31
C ILE A 116 -1.23 7.40 0.88
N TRP A 117 -1.40 7.02 2.16
CA TRP A 117 -0.60 6.01 2.85
C TRP A 117 -1.32 4.66 2.81
N PHE A 118 -0.75 3.72 2.06
CA PHE A 118 -1.35 2.42 1.76
C PHE A 118 -0.36 1.29 2.03
N THR A 119 -0.20 0.95 3.31
CA THR A 119 0.82 0.00 3.75
C THR A 119 0.19 -1.22 4.42
N GLY A 120 0.64 -2.42 4.02
CA GLY A 120 0.19 -3.68 4.63
C GLY A 120 -1.19 -4.16 4.21
N VAL A 121 -1.84 -3.54 3.22
CA VAL A 121 -3.25 -3.78 2.87
C VAL A 121 -3.42 -4.50 1.53
N LEU A 122 -2.63 -4.15 0.51
CA LEU A 122 -2.85 -4.60 -0.87
C LEU A 122 -3.02 -6.11 -1.01
N TYR A 123 -2.21 -6.90 -0.32
CA TYR A 123 -2.21 -8.36 -0.45
C TYR A 123 -3.45 -9.04 0.19
N HIS A 124 -4.24 -8.32 0.95
CA HIS A 124 -5.54 -8.80 1.47
C HIS A 124 -6.68 -8.63 0.45
N ASN A 125 -6.46 -7.87 -0.63
CA ASN A 125 -7.49 -7.61 -1.62
C ASN A 125 -7.30 -8.47 -2.89
N PRO A 126 -8.33 -9.20 -3.36
CA PRO A 126 -8.26 -9.97 -4.60
C PRO A 126 -8.24 -9.09 -5.86
N GLU A 127 -8.84 -7.90 -5.82
CA GLU A 127 -8.95 -6.97 -6.96
C GLU A 127 -7.84 -5.90 -6.94
N GLN A 128 -6.60 -6.32 -6.81
CA GLN A 128 -5.46 -5.45 -6.52
C GLN A 128 -5.25 -4.34 -7.57
N LEU A 129 -5.37 -4.67 -8.85
CA LEU A 129 -5.25 -3.69 -9.92
C LEU A 129 -6.35 -2.62 -9.85
N ARG A 130 -7.60 -3.05 -9.64
CA ARG A 130 -8.73 -2.14 -9.47
C ARG A 130 -8.55 -1.25 -8.25
N PHE A 131 -8.01 -1.79 -7.16
CA PHE A 131 -7.74 -1.01 -5.96
C PHE A 131 -6.69 0.08 -6.22
N ILE A 132 -5.55 -0.27 -6.83
CA ILE A 132 -4.50 0.71 -7.20
C ILE A 132 -5.09 1.80 -8.10
N LYS A 133 -5.97 1.44 -9.04
CA LYS A 133 -6.63 2.43 -9.89
C LYS A 133 -7.55 3.36 -9.10
N LYS A 134 -8.31 2.83 -8.15
CA LYS A 134 -9.15 3.63 -7.27
C LYS A 134 -8.31 4.63 -6.47
N LEU A 135 -7.15 4.19 -5.93
CA LEU A 135 -6.21 5.08 -5.26
C LEU A 135 -5.65 6.17 -6.18
N TYR A 136 -5.33 5.82 -7.43
CA TYR A 136 -4.89 6.80 -8.43
C TYR A 136 -5.95 7.89 -8.67
N ASN A 137 -7.23 7.51 -8.76
CA ASN A 137 -8.33 8.45 -8.97
C ASN A 137 -8.56 9.36 -7.77
N LEU A 138 -8.28 8.88 -6.55
CA LEU A 138 -8.36 9.66 -5.32
C LEU A 138 -7.19 10.63 -5.11
N LEU A 139 -6.14 10.56 -5.92
CA LEU A 139 -5.03 11.50 -5.81
C LEU A 139 -5.27 12.78 -6.61
N ASN A 140 -4.83 13.89 -6.04
CA ASN A 140 -4.62 15.13 -6.76
C ASN A 140 -3.50 14.97 -7.80
N ASP A 141 -3.42 15.88 -8.77
CA ASP A 141 -2.24 15.98 -9.62
C ASP A 141 -1.03 16.32 -8.76
N LYS A 142 0.10 15.66 -9.02
CA LYS A 142 1.31 15.66 -8.20
C LYS A 142 1.17 14.99 -6.83
N GLY A 143 0.05 14.31 -6.57
CA GLY A 143 -0.15 13.56 -5.33
C GLY A 143 0.72 12.30 -5.24
N TYR A 144 0.96 11.86 -4.02
CA TYR A 144 1.86 10.76 -3.65
C TYR A 144 1.07 9.55 -3.15
N LEU A 145 1.38 8.37 -3.67
CA LEU A 145 0.94 7.09 -3.12
C LEU A 145 2.14 6.40 -2.49
N VAL A 146 2.13 6.22 -1.19
CA VAL A 146 3.07 5.36 -0.48
C VAL A 146 2.45 3.97 -0.40
N LEU A 147 3.02 3.01 -1.11
CA LEU A 147 2.53 1.65 -1.17
C LEU A 147 3.55 0.69 -0.56
N GLU A 148 3.08 -0.17 0.35
CA GLU A 148 3.85 -1.28 0.89
C GLU A 148 3.00 -2.54 0.95
N SER A 149 3.55 -3.68 0.52
CA SER A 149 2.82 -4.95 0.45
C SER A 149 3.71 -6.15 0.69
N SER A 150 3.13 -7.20 1.27
CA SER A 150 3.70 -8.53 1.18
C SER A 150 3.72 -9.00 -0.28
N THR A 151 4.77 -9.73 -0.65
CA THR A 151 4.98 -10.21 -2.02
C THR A 151 5.32 -11.70 -2.05
N VAL A 152 5.28 -12.30 -3.25
CA VAL A 152 5.71 -13.68 -3.46
C VAL A 152 7.12 -13.90 -2.92
N ARG A 153 7.33 -15.02 -2.23
CA ARG A 153 8.61 -15.36 -1.60
C ARG A 153 9.61 -15.96 -2.57
N SER A 154 9.13 -16.60 -3.65
CA SER A 154 9.97 -17.28 -4.61
C SER A 154 10.77 -16.29 -5.46
N LEU A 155 12.09 -16.47 -5.48
CA LEU A 155 12.98 -15.65 -6.31
C LEU A 155 12.66 -15.77 -7.81
N SER A 156 12.26 -16.96 -8.26
CA SER A 156 11.93 -17.23 -9.67
C SER A 156 10.65 -16.53 -10.12
N LEU A 157 9.75 -16.21 -9.19
CA LEU A 157 8.47 -15.54 -9.49
C LEU A 157 8.53 -14.02 -9.33
N ARG A 158 9.54 -13.50 -8.63
CA ARG A 158 9.65 -12.07 -8.29
C ARG A 158 9.62 -11.16 -9.53
N ASN A 159 10.27 -11.59 -10.60
CA ASN A 159 10.40 -10.83 -11.85
C ASN A 159 9.37 -11.22 -12.91
N LYS A 160 8.35 -11.98 -12.54
CA LYS A 160 7.20 -12.33 -13.39
C LYS A 160 5.95 -11.61 -12.90
N ASN A 161 5.02 -11.31 -13.79
CA ASN A 161 3.71 -10.74 -13.41
C ASN A 161 2.80 -11.88 -12.90
N VAL A 162 2.87 -12.16 -11.60
CA VAL A 162 2.11 -13.25 -10.96
C VAL A 162 1.53 -12.81 -9.63
N VAL A 163 0.44 -13.46 -9.24
CA VAL A 163 -0.15 -13.42 -7.90
C VAL A 163 -0.19 -14.85 -7.37
N GLN A 164 0.32 -15.06 -6.17
CA GLN A 164 0.22 -16.34 -5.47
C GLN A 164 -0.91 -16.25 -4.44
N ILE A 165 -1.90 -17.12 -4.57
CA ILE A 165 -3.04 -17.18 -3.66
C ILE A 165 -2.70 -18.14 -2.52
N HIS A 166 -2.95 -17.69 -1.30
CA HIS A 166 -2.85 -18.49 -0.08
C HIS A 166 -4.21 -18.56 0.59
N TYR A 167 -4.66 -19.76 0.85
CA TYR A 167 -5.89 -20.01 1.60
C TYR A 167 -5.66 -19.81 3.11
N PRO A 168 -6.73 -19.71 3.90
CA PRO A 168 -6.62 -19.55 5.36
C PRO A 168 -5.63 -20.53 5.98
N ASN A 169 -4.90 -20.07 6.98
CA ASN A 169 -3.86 -20.81 7.72
C ASN A 169 -2.65 -21.26 6.90
N THR A 170 -2.54 -20.91 5.62
CA THR A 170 -1.37 -21.24 4.79
C THR A 170 -0.36 -20.10 4.67
N PHE A 171 -0.74 -18.89 5.09
CA PHE A 171 0.12 -17.72 5.11
C PHE A 171 0.06 -17.01 6.47
N ARG A 172 1.11 -17.16 7.29
CA ARG A 172 1.29 -16.47 8.59
C ARG A 172 0.11 -16.59 9.54
N ASP A 173 -0.52 -17.75 9.59
CA ASP A 173 -1.66 -18.04 10.47
C ASP A 173 -2.82 -17.03 10.31
N THR A 174 -2.98 -16.47 9.11
CA THR A 174 -4.13 -15.63 8.80
C THR A 174 -5.34 -16.52 8.47
N ASP A 175 -6.47 -16.17 9.01
CA ASP A 175 -7.77 -16.79 8.76
C ASP A 175 -8.44 -16.31 7.46
N THR A 176 -7.77 -15.45 6.72
CA THR A 176 -8.26 -14.88 5.45
C THR A 176 -7.44 -15.33 4.25
N ILE A 177 -8.06 -15.35 3.08
CA ILE A 177 -7.35 -15.56 1.82
C ILE A 177 -6.42 -14.38 1.57
N THR A 178 -5.16 -14.66 1.22
CA THR A 178 -4.19 -13.64 0.84
C THR A 178 -3.70 -13.82 -0.58
N HIS A 179 -3.52 -12.72 -1.28
CA HIS A 179 -3.13 -12.66 -2.69
C HIS A 179 -1.77 -11.96 -2.78
N LEU A 180 -0.69 -12.74 -2.72
CA LEU A 180 0.66 -12.19 -2.75
C LEU A 180 1.08 -11.83 -4.18
N PRO A 181 1.15 -10.55 -4.55
CA PRO A 181 1.65 -10.14 -5.86
C PRO A 181 3.17 -10.28 -5.92
N SER A 182 3.70 -10.42 -7.11
CA SER A 182 5.13 -10.21 -7.31
C SER A 182 5.45 -8.70 -7.33
N LYS A 183 6.71 -8.34 -7.07
CA LYS A 183 7.19 -6.97 -7.23
C LYS A 183 6.89 -6.43 -8.63
N LYS A 184 7.10 -7.25 -9.66
CA LYS A 184 6.84 -6.87 -11.05
C LYS A 184 5.36 -6.62 -11.31
N ALA A 185 4.46 -7.44 -10.73
CA ALA A 185 3.02 -7.25 -10.87
C ALA A 185 2.59 -5.90 -10.27
N ILE A 186 3.04 -5.55 -9.06
CA ILE A 186 2.72 -4.24 -8.44
C ILE A 186 3.18 -3.10 -9.35
N LYS A 187 4.43 -3.13 -9.83
CA LYS A 187 4.96 -2.09 -10.73
C LYS A 187 4.15 -1.98 -12.03
N SER A 188 3.77 -3.12 -12.60
CA SER A 188 2.94 -3.15 -13.81
C SER A 188 1.56 -2.53 -13.54
N TRP A 189 0.92 -2.83 -12.42
CA TRP A 189 -0.37 -2.25 -12.06
C TRP A 189 -0.30 -0.75 -11.78
N LEU A 190 0.74 -0.29 -11.10
CA LEU A 190 0.98 1.14 -10.91
C LEU A 190 1.11 1.86 -12.26
N SER A 191 1.93 1.31 -13.18
CA SER A 191 2.09 1.87 -14.52
C SER A 191 0.79 1.83 -15.34
N MET A 192 0.01 0.73 -15.26
CA MET A 192 -1.29 0.61 -15.94
C MET A 192 -2.31 1.60 -15.37
N SER A 193 -2.25 1.88 -14.08
CA SER A 193 -3.14 2.84 -13.42
C SER A 193 -2.79 4.30 -13.70
N GLY A 194 -1.66 4.57 -14.34
CA GLY A 194 -1.25 5.92 -14.73
C GLY A 194 -0.05 6.47 -13.96
N PHE A 195 0.50 5.76 -12.96
CA PHE A 195 1.72 6.20 -12.29
C PHE A 195 2.93 5.99 -13.20
N PHE A 196 3.61 7.07 -13.57
CA PHE A 196 4.84 7.00 -14.38
C PHE A 196 6.10 7.10 -13.52
N GLN A 197 6.06 7.92 -12.49
CA GLN A 197 7.17 8.06 -11.57
C GLN A 197 6.94 7.12 -10.37
N ILE A 198 7.78 6.09 -10.28
CA ILE A 198 7.76 5.08 -9.23
C ILE A 198 9.16 5.00 -8.63
N ILE A 199 9.30 5.41 -7.38
CA ILE A 199 10.54 5.39 -6.62
C ILE A 199 10.51 4.17 -5.72
N ASP A 200 11.35 3.18 -6.01
CA ASP A 200 11.49 1.99 -5.16
C ASP A 200 12.09 2.39 -3.81
N SER A 201 11.47 1.98 -2.71
CA SER A 201 12.02 2.20 -1.38
C SER A 201 13.39 1.55 -1.25
N LYS A 202 14.38 2.30 -0.79
CA LYS A 202 15.73 1.81 -0.52
C LYS A 202 15.69 0.81 0.63
N CYS A 203 14.91 1.07 1.68
CA CYS A 203 14.81 0.22 2.87
C CYS A 203 14.35 -1.19 2.57
N PHE A 204 13.40 -1.35 1.63
CA PHE A 204 12.85 -2.65 1.24
C PHE A 204 13.64 -3.34 0.13
N ASN A 205 14.61 -2.69 -0.45
CA ASN A 205 15.43 -3.24 -1.55
C ASN A 205 16.84 -3.63 -1.13
N PHE A 206 17.30 -3.25 0.07
CA PHE A 206 18.67 -3.53 0.51
C PHE A 206 18.94 -4.99 0.89
N GLU A 207 20.16 -5.46 0.54
CA GLU A 207 20.59 -6.86 0.68
C GLU A 207 20.73 -7.32 2.11
N ASN A 208 20.88 -6.44 3.06
CA ASN A 208 21.21 -6.76 4.44
C ASN A 208 20.00 -7.04 5.35
N TYR A 209 18.77 -6.85 4.88
CA TYR A 209 17.60 -7.07 5.70
C TYR A 209 16.86 -8.35 5.28
N ASN A 210 16.56 -9.24 6.22
CA ASN A 210 15.82 -10.50 6.00
C ASN A 210 14.41 -10.33 5.39
N ILE A 211 13.93 -9.08 5.24
CA ILE A 211 12.63 -8.70 4.68
C ILE A 211 12.63 -8.66 3.16
N LYS A 212 13.77 -8.50 2.53
CA LYS A 212 13.99 -8.35 1.10
C LYS A 212 13.16 -9.17 0.16
N ASN A 213 12.95 -10.40 0.55
CA ASN A 213 12.37 -11.38 -0.34
C ASN A 213 10.86 -11.53 -0.19
N THR A 214 10.26 -10.82 0.79
CA THR A 214 8.87 -11.03 1.14
C THR A 214 8.01 -9.78 1.15
N ARG A 215 8.62 -8.61 0.99
CA ARG A 215 7.88 -7.33 0.94
C ARG A 215 8.46 -6.41 -0.14
N TYR A 216 7.64 -5.49 -0.59
CA TYR A 216 8.00 -4.44 -1.53
C TYR A 216 7.33 -3.13 -1.11
N ALA A 217 8.06 -2.04 -1.20
CA ALA A 217 7.51 -0.70 -0.99
C ALA A 217 8.01 0.27 -2.05
N CYS A 218 7.19 1.25 -2.35
CA CYS A 218 7.52 2.33 -3.27
C CYS A 218 6.72 3.60 -2.96
N ILE A 219 7.20 4.71 -3.49
CA ILE A 219 6.48 5.96 -3.60
C ILE A 219 6.12 6.13 -5.08
N ALA A 220 4.84 6.21 -5.39
CA ALA A 220 4.36 6.43 -6.75
C ALA A 220 3.73 7.82 -6.85
N ILE A 221 4.11 8.59 -7.85
CA ILE A 221 3.70 9.98 -8.02
C ILE A 221 2.76 10.08 -9.22
N LYS A 222 1.59 10.71 -9.00
CA LYS A 222 0.68 11.07 -10.07
C LYS A 222 1.17 12.37 -10.70
N THR A 223 1.47 12.33 -12.00
CA THR A 223 1.86 13.54 -12.74
C THR A 223 0.67 14.09 -13.53
N LYS A 224 0.68 15.38 -13.84
CA LYS A 224 -0.39 16.04 -14.60
C LYS A 224 -0.68 15.37 -15.95
N ASP A 225 0.36 14.85 -16.59
CA ASP A 225 0.26 14.23 -17.92
C ASP A 225 0.09 12.71 -17.84
N SER A 226 0.06 12.14 -16.63
CA SER A 226 -0.11 10.71 -16.46
C SER A 226 -1.56 10.31 -16.77
N LYS A 227 -1.70 9.26 -17.58
CA LYS A 227 -3.01 8.69 -17.93
C LYS A 227 -3.00 7.18 -17.76
N PRO A 228 -4.10 6.61 -17.28
CA PRO A 228 -4.26 5.17 -17.24
C PRO A 228 -4.12 4.56 -18.63
N LYS A 229 -3.55 3.37 -18.67
CA LYS A 229 -3.52 2.57 -19.90
C LYS A 229 -4.86 1.84 -20.05
N LYS A 230 -5.30 1.71 -21.31
CA LYS A 230 -6.48 0.89 -21.61
C LYS A 230 -6.19 -0.59 -21.33
N TYR A 231 -7.15 -1.26 -20.74
CA TYR A 231 -7.03 -2.69 -20.41
C TYR A 231 -7.04 -3.55 -21.66
N TYR A 232 -8.00 -3.27 -22.54
CA TYR A 232 -8.08 -3.90 -23.86
C TYR A 232 -7.62 -2.90 -24.93
N SER A 233 -6.76 -3.36 -25.84
CA SER A 233 -6.46 -2.58 -27.03
C SER A 233 -7.66 -2.61 -27.99
N LYS A 234 -7.68 -1.83 -28.99
CA LYS A 234 -8.56 -1.59 -30.15
C LYS A 234 -9.86 -2.42 -30.38
N VAL A 235 -10.04 -3.59 -29.75
CA VAL A 235 -11.14 -4.52 -30.07
C VAL A 235 -12.40 -4.26 -29.25
N VAL A 236 -12.28 -3.65 -28.08
CA VAL A 236 -13.40 -3.37 -27.18
C VAL A 236 -13.53 -1.88 -27.00
N ASN A 237 -14.50 -1.28 -27.68
CA ASN A 237 -14.82 0.15 -27.53
C ASN A 237 -15.79 0.40 -26.36
N ASN A 238 -15.87 -0.52 -25.41
CA ASN A 238 -16.76 -0.39 -24.28
C ASN A 238 -15.98 0.00 -23.03
N SER A 239 -16.22 1.20 -22.54
CA SER A 239 -15.59 1.77 -21.35
C SER A 239 -15.71 0.88 -20.10
N ASN A 240 -16.72 0.04 -20.00
CA ASN A 240 -16.92 -0.87 -18.88
C ASN A 240 -15.82 -1.92 -18.72
N TYR A 241 -15.01 -2.14 -19.74
CA TYR A 241 -13.86 -3.06 -19.71
C TYR A 241 -12.52 -2.34 -19.57
N GLU A 242 -12.51 -1.02 -19.55
CA GLU A 242 -11.30 -0.22 -19.36
C GLU A 242 -11.05 0.02 -17.88
N ILE A 243 -9.80 -0.21 -17.44
CA ILE A 243 -9.43 0.09 -16.07
C ILE A 243 -9.41 1.60 -15.91
N GLY A 244 -10.39 2.12 -15.21
CA GLY A 244 -10.43 3.48 -14.76
C GLY A 244 -11.39 4.42 -15.39
N ASP A 245 -12.25 3.95 -16.24
CA ASP A 245 -13.44 4.69 -16.57
C ASP A 245 -14.55 4.30 -15.59
N SER A 246 -14.54 4.94 -14.43
CA SER A 246 -15.78 5.21 -13.72
C SER A 246 -16.35 6.44 -14.43
N ASN A 247 -17.46 6.27 -15.13
CA ASN A 247 -18.31 7.37 -15.55
C ASN A 247 -18.74 8.17 -14.33
#